data_23833cde7bad2dd99bfb1fa59d6813a0
#
_entry.id   23833cde7bad2dd99bfb1fa59d6813a0
#
_cell.length_a   1.000
_cell.length_b   1.000
_cell.length_c   1.000
_cell.angle_alpha   90.00
_cell.angle_beta   90.00
_cell.angle_gamma   90.00
#
_symmetry.space_group_name_H-M   'P 1'
#
loop_
_entity.id
_entity.type
_entity.pdbx_description
1 polymer ?
#
loop_
_entity_poly.entity_id
_entity_poly.type
_entity_poly.pdbx_seq_one_letter_code
_entity_poly.pdbx_strand_id
1 'polypeptide(L)'
;MFGDVAAKPADTLLNFGTALIEIAAKRAAVLKPQLGLFEQFGELGYAAARMLTLYAREAGMLVILDAKRGDIGTTAEGYARATLGAQPGFGADCVTVNAYTGLATLAPFLALAESQGKGVAVLVRTSNPGARDIQDLQVG
;
A
#
# COMPACT_ATOMS: atom_id res chain seq x y z
N MET A 1 2.43 -16.55 26.33
CA MET A 1 2.61 -15.27 27.06
C MET A 1 3.27 -14.27 26.10
N PHE A 2 2.48 -13.74 25.13
CA PHE A 2 2.91 -12.74 24.15
C PHE A 2 2.06 -11.44 24.24
N GLY A 3 1.33 -11.27 25.37
CA GLY A 3 0.23 -10.29 25.43
C GLY A 3 0.59 -8.82 25.57
N ASP A 4 1.64 -8.43 26.28
CA ASP A 4 1.74 -7.04 26.76
C ASP A 4 2.80 -6.16 26.09
N VAL A 5 3.79 -6.73 25.40
CA VAL A 5 4.86 -5.94 24.79
C VAL A 5 4.54 -5.55 23.35
N ALA A 6 3.72 -6.35 22.67
CA ALA A 6 3.38 -6.14 21.25
C ALA A 6 2.16 -5.22 21.02
N ALA A 7 1.29 -5.05 22.00
CA ALA A 7 0.09 -4.21 21.87
C ALA A 7 0.40 -2.70 21.82
N LYS A 8 1.38 -2.24 22.60
CA LYS A 8 1.74 -0.82 22.69
C LYS A 8 2.16 -0.16 21.36
N PRO A 9 2.99 -0.79 20.50
CA PRO A 9 3.32 -0.18 19.21
C PRO A 9 2.13 -0.02 18.27
N ALA A 10 1.23 -1.00 18.21
CA ALA A 10 0.05 -0.94 17.35
C ALA A 10 -0.93 0.15 17.82
N ASP A 11 -1.19 0.26 19.12
CA ASP A 11 -2.03 1.30 19.69
C ASP A 11 -1.45 2.70 19.42
N THR A 12 -0.12 2.84 19.55
CA THR A 12 0.58 4.09 19.24
C THR A 12 0.43 4.45 17.77
N LEU A 13 0.61 3.48 16.85
CA LEU A 13 0.44 3.69 15.42
C LEU A 13 -1.00 4.12 15.07
N LEU A 14 -1.99 3.45 15.67
CA LEU A 14 -3.40 3.77 15.44
C LEU A 14 -3.75 5.16 15.97
N ASN A 15 -3.40 5.47 17.22
CA ASN A 15 -3.71 6.77 17.83
C ASN A 15 -3.04 7.92 17.06
N PHE A 16 -1.76 7.78 16.74
CA PHE A 16 -1.03 8.78 15.95
C PHE A 16 -1.63 8.92 14.55
N GLY A 17 -1.85 7.81 13.85
CA GLY A 17 -2.37 7.81 12.48
C GLY A 17 -3.78 8.38 12.40
N THR A 18 -4.66 8.06 13.34
CA THR A 18 -6.01 8.60 13.43
C THR A 18 -6.00 10.10 13.62
N ALA A 19 -5.23 10.60 14.61
CA ALA A 19 -5.10 12.04 14.85
C ALA A 19 -4.55 12.79 13.62
N LEU A 20 -3.57 12.19 12.93
CA LEU A 20 -3.02 12.76 11.69
C LEU A 20 -4.07 12.82 10.58
N ILE A 21 -4.87 11.76 10.39
CA ILE A 21 -5.93 11.71 9.39
C ILE A 21 -7.00 12.77 9.68
N GLU A 22 -7.44 12.92 10.93
CA GLU A 22 -8.43 13.94 11.34
C GLU A 22 -7.99 15.37 11.00
N ILE A 23 -6.71 15.66 11.15
CA ILE A 23 -6.15 16.97 10.80
C ILE A 23 -6.00 17.10 9.27
N ALA A 24 -5.46 16.06 8.61
CA ALA A 24 -5.14 16.07 7.20
C ALA A 24 -6.38 16.08 6.31
N ALA A 25 -7.44 15.36 6.65
CA ALA A 25 -8.67 15.26 5.85
C ALA A 25 -9.35 16.60 5.59
N LYS A 26 -9.08 17.60 6.42
CA LYS A 26 -9.59 18.97 6.22
C LYS A 26 -8.88 19.73 5.10
N ARG A 27 -7.72 19.25 4.61
CA ARG A 27 -6.83 20.01 3.71
C ARG A 27 -6.19 19.15 2.62
N ALA A 28 -6.15 17.84 2.77
CA ALA A 28 -5.56 16.89 1.82
C ALA A 28 -6.62 15.93 1.29
N ALA A 29 -6.62 15.72 -0.02
CA ALA A 29 -7.53 14.79 -0.67
C ALA A 29 -7.03 13.35 -0.64
N VAL A 30 -5.74 13.13 -0.38
CA VAL A 30 -5.08 11.82 -0.53
C VAL A 30 -4.20 11.51 0.68
N LEU A 31 -4.31 10.29 1.18
CA LEU A 31 -3.37 9.68 2.14
C LEU A 31 -2.51 8.65 1.42
N LYS A 32 -1.20 8.63 1.68
CA LYS A 32 -0.29 7.62 1.16
C LYS A 32 0.48 6.92 2.30
N PRO A 33 -0.07 5.88 2.93
CA PRO A 33 0.64 5.11 3.94
C PRO A 33 1.74 4.28 3.28
N GLN A 34 2.94 4.32 3.87
CA GLN A 34 4.09 3.52 3.44
C GLN A 34 4.05 2.18 4.17
N LEU A 35 3.61 1.12 3.48
CA LEU A 35 3.30 -0.16 4.12
C LEU A 35 4.51 -0.80 4.83
N GLY A 36 5.71 -0.70 4.27
CA GLY A 36 6.93 -1.24 4.88
C GLY A 36 7.23 -0.67 6.28
N LEU A 37 6.80 0.56 6.57
CA LEU A 37 6.95 1.15 7.91
C LEU A 37 5.98 0.56 8.94
N PHE A 38 4.91 -0.07 8.50
CA PHE A 38 3.98 -0.79 9.34
C PHE A 38 4.36 -2.27 9.46
N GLU A 39 4.78 -2.89 8.36
CA GLU A 39 5.17 -4.30 8.32
C GLU A 39 6.31 -4.65 9.28
N GLN A 40 7.19 -3.71 9.61
CA GLN A 40 8.24 -3.90 10.62
C GLN A 40 7.71 -4.26 12.02
N PHE A 41 6.43 -3.98 12.29
CA PHE A 41 5.75 -4.34 13.55
C PHE A 41 4.94 -5.64 13.44
N GLY A 42 5.17 -6.43 12.37
CA GLY A 42 4.50 -7.71 12.16
C GLY A 42 3.00 -7.58 11.92
N GLU A 43 2.27 -8.59 12.36
CA GLU A 43 0.81 -8.69 12.17
C GLU A 43 0.06 -7.45 12.69
N LEU A 44 0.43 -6.95 13.87
CA LEU A 44 -0.24 -5.80 14.47
C LEU A 44 -0.01 -4.51 13.68
N GLY A 45 1.18 -4.32 13.12
CA GLY A 45 1.48 -3.18 12.24
C GLY A 45 0.69 -3.25 10.94
N TYR A 46 0.61 -4.44 10.34
CA TYR A 46 -0.19 -4.67 9.13
C TYR A 46 -1.69 -4.39 9.37
N ALA A 47 -2.22 -4.87 10.52
CA ALA A 47 -3.58 -4.59 10.92
C ALA A 47 -3.83 -3.09 11.14
N ALA A 48 -2.89 -2.38 11.80
CA ALA A 48 -2.97 -0.94 12.00
C ALA A 48 -3.00 -0.18 10.68
N ALA A 49 -2.12 -0.52 9.72
CA ALA A 49 -2.11 0.09 8.39
C ALA A 49 -3.46 -0.08 7.67
N ARG A 50 -4.05 -1.27 7.77
CA ARG A 50 -5.37 -1.55 7.17
C ARG A 50 -6.47 -0.73 7.83
N MET A 51 -6.50 -0.66 9.16
CA MET A 51 -7.50 0.14 9.88
C MET A 51 -7.39 1.62 9.53
N LEU A 52 -6.18 2.18 9.48
CA LEU A 52 -5.95 3.57 9.08
C LEU A 52 -6.35 3.85 7.63
N THR A 53 -6.14 2.87 6.74
CA THR A 53 -6.63 2.96 5.34
C THR A 53 -8.15 3.09 5.30
N LEU A 54 -8.87 2.25 6.03
CA LEU A 54 -10.32 2.30 6.09
C LEU A 54 -10.81 3.60 6.73
N TYR A 55 -10.20 4.01 7.82
CA TYR A 55 -10.54 5.26 8.51
C TYR A 55 -10.34 6.50 7.62
N ALA A 56 -9.24 6.56 6.88
CA ALA A 56 -8.98 7.65 5.94
C ALA A 56 -10.05 7.73 4.83
N ARG A 57 -10.48 6.58 4.31
CA ARG A 57 -11.55 6.51 3.32
C ARG A 57 -12.89 6.94 3.89
N GLU A 58 -13.22 6.56 5.11
CA GLU A 58 -14.41 7.03 5.82
C GLU A 58 -14.38 8.54 6.07
N ALA A 59 -13.18 9.11 6.27
CA ALA A 59 -12.96 10.56 6.36
C ALA A 59 -13.00 11.29 5.00
N GLY A 60 -13.31 10.59 3.89
CA GLY A 60 -13.44 11.14 2.56
C GLY A 60 -12.14 11.31 1.78
N MET A 61 -11.03 10.73 2.25
CA MET A 61 -9.74 10.77 1.55
C MET A 61 -9.62 9.58 0.59
N LEU A 62 -8.95 9.78 -0.54
CA LEU A 62 -8.42 8.68 -1.35
C LEU A 62 -7.17 8.10 -0.69
N VAL A 63 -6.95 6.80 -0.83
CA VAL A 63 -5.77 6.14 -0.26
C VAL A 63 -4.92 5.49 -1.35
N ILE A 64 -3.65 5.92 -1.44
CA ILE A 64 -2.62 5.26 -2.24
C ILE A 64 -1.79 4.39 -1.30
N LEU A 65 -1.96 3.07 -1.35
CA LEU A 65 -1.15 2.15 -0.54
C LEU A 65 0.24 2.00 -1.17
N ASP A 66 1.25 2.57 -0.52
CA ASP A 66 2.63 2.47 -1.01
C ASP A 66 3.26 1.14 -0.57
N ALA A 67 2.97 0.08 -1.33
CA ALA A 67 3.32 -1.31 -1.02
C ALA A 67 4.38 -1.90 -1.94
N LYS A 68 4.56 -1.34 -3.15
CA LYS A 68 5.51 -1.77 -4.18
C LYS A 68 5.48 -3.28 -4.44
N ARG A 69 4.27 -3.84 -4.52
CA ARG A 69 4.08 -5.28 -4.76
C ARG A 69 4.41 -5.65 -6.20
N GLY A 70 4.95 -6.87 -6.38
CA GLY A 70 5.23 -7.42 -7.69
C GLY A 70 5.54 -8.91 -7.54
N ASP A 71 4.86 -9.75 -8.33
CA ASP A 71 5.06 -11.18 -8.39
C ASP A 71 4.36 -11.74 -9.63
N ILE A 72 4.41 -13.05 -9.84
CA ILE A 72 3.83 -13.74 -11.00
C ILE A 72 2.58 -14.54 -10.59
N GLY A 73 1.72 -14.84 -11.58
CA GLY A 73 0.60 -15.78 -11.45
C GLY A 73 -0.31 -15.52 -10.25
N THR A 74 -0.65 -16.57 -9.54
CA THR A 74 -1.59 -16.54 -8.41
C THR A 74 -1.10 -15.70 -7.23
N THR A 75 0.22 -15.54 -7.07
CA THR A 75 0.78 -14.66 -6.03
C THR A 75 0.46 -13.18 -6.34
N ALA A 76 0.60 -12.77 -7.60
CA ALA A 76 0.21 -11.43 -8.04
C ALA A 76 -1.30 -11.18 -7.81
N GLU A 77 -2.16 -12.17 -8.08
CA GLU A 77 -3.59 -12.10 -7.76
C GLU A 77 -3.83 -11.93 -6.25
N GLY A 78 -3.08 -12.69 -5.42
CA GLY A 78 -3.14 -12.58 -3.97
C GLY A 78 -2.82 -11.15 -3.49
N TYR A 79 -1.74 -10.57 -4.02
CA TYR A 79 -1.36 -9.19 -3.70
C TYR A 79 -2.39 -8.15 -4.22
N ALA A 80 -2.94 -8.34 -5.41
CA ALA A 80 -3.97 -7.45 -5.92
C ALA A 80 -5.21 -7.45 -5.01
N ARG A 81 -5.70 -8.64 -4.63
CA ARG A 81 -6.83 -8.78 -3.69
C ARG A 81 -6.51 -8.20 -2.31
N ALA A 82 -5.30 -8.43 -1.79
CA ALA A 82 -4.92 -7.91 -0.48
C ALA A 82 -4.87 -6.38 -0.44
N THR A 83 -4.44 -5.73 -1.51
CA THR A 83 -4.22 -4.27 -1.54
C THR A 83 -5.45 -3.50 -2.02
N LEU A 84 -5.99 -3.85 -3.19
CA LEU A 84 -7.11 -3.16 -3.82
C LEU A 84 -8.47 -3.75 -3.43
N GLY A 85 -8.51 -5.07 -3.14
CA GLY A 85 -9.75 -5.76 -2.81
C GLY A 85 -10.42 -5.21 -1.55
N ALA A 86 -11.77 -5.34 -1.51
CA ALA A 86 -12.54 -5.07 -0.30
C ALA A 86 -12.12 -6.02 0.85
N GLN A 87 -12.69 -5.81 2.04
CA GLN A 87 -12.36 -6.64 3.20
C GLN A 87 -12.40 -8.15 2.88
N PRO A 88 -11.41 -8.91 3.36
CA PRO A 88 -10.40 -8.57 4.37
C PRO A 88 -9.19 -7.77 3.85
N GLY A 89 -9.14 -7.40 2.57
CA GLY A 89 -8.10 -6.56 2.01
C GLY A 89 -8.07 -5.14 2.57
N PHE A 90 -7.09 -4.35 2.11
CA PHE A 90 -6.98 -2.93 2.48
C PHE A 90 -8.11 -2.09 1.88
N GLY A 91 -8.61 -2.47 0.71
CA GLY A 91 -9.58 -1.67 -0.01
C GLY A 91 -9.04 -0.33 -0.52
N ALA A 92 -7.72 -0.18 -0.66
CA ALA A 92 -7.10 1.05 -1.11
C ALA A 92 -7.62 1.49 -2.49
N ASP A 93 -7.59 2.78 -2.78
CA ASP A 93 -8.03 3.33 -4.06
C ASP A 93 -6.93 3.25 -5.13
N CYS A 94 -5.66 3.17 -4.71
CA CYS A 94 -4.54 2.93 -5.59
C CYS A 94 -3.46 2.13 -4.85
N VAL A 95 -2.67 1.34 -5.59
CA VAL A 95 -1.50 0.63 -5.04
C VAL A 95 -0.27 0.86 -5.90
N THR A 96 0.89 1.00 -5.26
CA THR A 96 2.17 1.01 -5.98
C THR A 96 2.64 -0.41 -6.26
N VAL A 97 3.10 -0.67 -7.49
CA VAL A 97 3.53 -1.98 -7.96
C VAL A 97 4.89 -1.91 -8.67
N ASN A 98 5.59 -3.04 -8.69
CA ASN A 98 6.88 -3.20 -9.33
C ASN A 98 6.73 -4.11 -10.55
N ALA A 99 7.13 -3.63 -11.73
CA ALA A 99 7.03 -4.35 -13.00
C ALA A 99 8.31 -5.15 -13.36
N TYR A 100 9.24 -5.33 -12.43
CA TYR A 100 10.53 -5.99 -12.71
C TYR A 100 10.37 -7.41 -13.28
N THR A 101 9.31 -8.13 -12.88
CA THR A 101 8.97 -9.47 -13.39
C THR A 101 8.28 -9.47 -14.76
N GLY A 102 8.11 -8.31 -15.37
CA GLY A 102 7.48 -8.12 -16.67
C GLY A 102 6.09 -7.48 -16.61
N LEU A 103 5.72 -6.76 -17.66
CA LEU A 103 4.44 -6.02 -17.68
C LEU A 103 3.21 -6.94 -17.58
N ALA A 104 3.28 -8.15 -18.14
CA ALA A 104 2.19 -9.12 -18.07
C ALA A 104 1.81 -9.51 -16.62
N THR A 105 2.76 -9.41 -15.69
CA THR A 105 2.52 -9.74 -14.27
C THR A 105 1.70 -8.69 -13.54
N LEU A 106 1.51 -7.53 -14.12
CA LEU A 106 0.64 -6.48 -13.61
C LEU A 106 -0.85 -6.73 -13.91
N ALA A 107 -1.17 -7.67 -14.81
CA ALA A 107 -2.54 -7.93 -15.25
C ALA A 107 -3.55 -8.15 -14.09
N PRO A 108 -3.25 -8.91 -13.00
CA PRO A 108 -4.19 -9.05 -11.89
C PRO A 108 -4.51 -7.74 -11.18
N PHE A 109 -3.53 -6.86 -11.02
CA PHE A 109 -3.72 -5.54 -10.41
C PHE A 109 -4.56 -4.63 -11.31
N LEU A 110 -4.26 -4.61 -12.60
CA LEU A 110 -4.97 -3.79 -13.58
C LEU A 110 -6.42 -4.23 -13.73
N ALA A 111 -6.68 -5.53 -13.87
CA ALA A 111 -8.02 -6.07 -13.99
C ALA A 111 -8.89 -5.75 -12.75
N LEU A 112 -8.33 -5.92 -11.54
CA LEU A 112 -9.05 -5.61 -10.31
C LEU A 112 -9.28 -4.10 -10.17
N ALA A 113 -8.29 -3.27 -10.50
CA ALA A 113 -8.41 -1.82 -10.47
C ALA A 113 -9.50 -1.33 -11.45
N GLU A 114 -9.48 -1.81 -12.69
CA GLU A 114 -10.49 -1.47 -13.69
C GLU A 114 -11.90 -1.85 -13.25
N SER A 115 -12.08 -3.08 -12.73
CA SER A 115 -13.39 -3.57 -12.29
C SER A 115 -13.97 -2.79 -11.10
N GLN A 116 -13.14 -2.10 -10.32
CA GLN A 116 -13.54 -1.38 -9.10
C GLN A 116 -13.34 0.14 -9.19
N GLY A 117 -12.98 0.69 -10.35
CA GLY A 117 -12.72 2.13 -10.51
C GLY A 117 -11.54 2.62 -9.68
N LYS A 118 -10.47 1.81 -9.56
CA LYS A 118 -9.27 2.08 -8.76
C LYS A 118 -8.04 2.32 -9.63
N GLY A 119 -6.91 2.65 -8.99
CA GLY A 119 -5.66 2.96 -9.67
C GLY A 119 -4.52 1.97 -9.37
N VAL A 120 -3.56 1.93 -10.28
CA VAL A 120 -2.28 1.23 -10.12
C VAL A 120 -1.16 2.20 -10.48
N ALA A 121 -0.21 2.41 -9.58
CA ALA A 121 0.96 3.24 -9.80
C ALA A 121 2.20 2.34 -9.99
N VAL A 122 2.69 2.27 -11.21
CA VAL A 122 3.84 1.42 -11.56
C VAL A 122 5.14 2.16 -11.32
N LEU A 123 6.11 1.52 -10.65
CA LEU A 123 7.46 2.06 -10.53
C LEU A 123 8.12 2.09 -11.91
N VAL A 124 8.54 3.29 -12.35
CA VAL A 124 9.28 3.50 -13.59
C VAL A 124 10.69 4.00 -13.28
N ARG A 125 10.81 5.19 -12.70
CA ARG A 125 12.07 5.78 -12.29
C ARG A 125 11.95 6.30 -10.85
N THR A 126 12.79 5.78 -9.95
CA THR A 126 12.78 6.17 -8.53
C THR A 126 13.79 7.29 -8.26
N SER A 127 13.60 8.05 -7.17
CA SER A 127 14.40 9.25 -6.87
C SER A 127 15.68 8.97 -6.09
N ASN A 128 15.90 7.75 -5.63
CA ASN A 128 17.08 7.38 -4.84
C ASN A 128 18.35 7.33 -5.71
N PRO A 129 19.55 7.60 -5.15
CA PRO A 129 20.80 7.61 -5.91
C PRO A 129 21.12 6.31 -6.65
N GLY A 130 20.79 5.14 -6.07
CA GLY A 130 21.02 3.82 -6.67
C GLY A 130 20.08 3.48 -7.83
N ALA A 131 19.10 4.32 -8.14
CA ALA A 131 18.20 4.11 -9.28
C ALA A 131 18.97 3.97 -10.61
N ARG A 132 20.07 4.73 -10.77
CA ARG A 132 20.92 4.70 -11.96
C ARG A 132 21.55 3.34 -12.23
N ASP A 133 21.75 2.52 -11.22
CA ASP A 133 22.48 1.24 -11.35
C ASP A 133 21.69 0.22 -12.19
N ILE A 134 20.35 0.39 -12.27
CA ILE A 134 19.45 -0.48 -13.02
C ILE A 134 18.57 0.33 -13.97
N GLN A 135 17.96 1.42 -13.48
CA GLN A 135 16.88 2.11 -14.19
C GLN A 135 17.38 3.02 -15.33
N ASP A 136 18.66 3.40 -15.31
CA ASP A 136 19.28 4.22 -16.34
C ASP A 136 20.14 3.37 -17.31
N LEU A 137 20.12 2.03 -17.22
CA LEU A 137 20.82 1.16 -18.15
C LEU A 137 20.22 1.29 -19.56
N GLN A 138 21.11 1.51 -20.54
CA GLN A 138 20.70 1.46 -21.94
C GLN A 138 20.68 -0.01 -22.38
N VAL A 139 19.54 -0.46 -22.86
CA VAL A 139 19.37 -1.77 -23.48
C VAL A 139 19.34 -1.59 -24.98
N GLY A 140 20.24 -2.31 -25.68
CA GLY A 140 20.37 -2.27 -27.13
C GLY A 140 19.28 -3.04 -27.87
#